data_3113427100ced2673da4a15dfbad1157
#
_entry.id   3113427100ced2673da4a15dfbad1157
#
_cell.length_a   1.000
_cell.length_b   1.000
_cell.length_c   1.000
_cell.angle_alpha   90.00
_cell.angle_beta   90.00
_cell.angle_gamma   90.00
#
_symmetry.space_group_name_H-M   'P 1'
#
loop_
_entity.id
_entity.type
_entity.pdbx_description
1 polymer ?
#
loop_
_entity_poly.entity_id
_entity_poly.type
_entity_poly.pdbx_seq_one_letter_code
_entity_poly.pdbx_strand_id
1 'polypeptide(L)'
;LKAKEMGILVISEIEFASWYTKKPIIGITGSNGKTTTVNLIQKILKSSHLDPVLAGNVGYAFSRAILSDLNDEPKERVYILELSSFQLENILDFKPMISVILNISPDHLDRHKNMDSYINAKLNIFKNQDERDYLIYNSNDSILSKKCQKALCRKIEFGLSKSSRSLLEKNGSKVYDNGIEVLNLNNALLKGDHNHLNVLAAASAVKLLDVNNKIIEQEVLNFSGIEHRMEKVISKNGITYYNDSKATN
;
A
#
# COMPACT_ATOMS: atom_id res chain seq x y z
N LEU A 1 -24.25 -12.31 6.82
CA LEU A 1 -24.58 -13.48 7.54
C LEU A 1 -25.88 -14.11 7.03
N LYS A 2 -27.05 -13.60 7.36
CA LYS A 2 -28.34 -14.13 6.87
C LYS A 2 -28.45 -14.18 5.33
N ALA A 3 -27.92 -13.18 4.63
CA ALA A 3 -27.88 -13.15 3.17
C ALA A 3 -27.08 -14.32 2.60
N LYS A 4 -25.89 -14.63 3.16
CA LYS A 4 -25.07 -15.75 2.73
C LYS A 4 -25.77 -17.11 2.99
N GLU A 5 -26.47 -17.24 4.13
CA GLU A 5 -27.27 -18.42 4.45
C GLU A 5 -28.44 -18.64 3.47
N MET A 6 -28.94 -17.55 2.91
CA MET A 6 -30.00 -17.57 1.87
C MET A 6 -29.44 -17.72 0.44
N GLY A 7 -28.14 -17.95 0.28
CA GLY A 7 -27.50 -18.05 -1.05
C GLY A 7 -27.39 -16.72 -1.80
N ILE A 8 -27.60 -15.58 -1.13
CA ILE A 8 -27.47 -14.25 -1.74
C ILE A 8 -25.99 -13.88 -1.79
N LEU A 9 -25.53 -13.48 -2.97
CA LEU A 9 -24.18 -13.02 -3.18
C LEU A 9 -23.89 -11.75 -2.36
N VAL A 10 -22.85 -11.80 -1.52
CA VAL A 10 -22.38 -10.68 -0.72
C VAL A 10 -20.99 -10.27 -1.19
N ILE A 11 -20.88 -9.08 -1.73
CA ILE A 11 -19.63 -8.51 -2.24
C ILE A 11 -19.27 -7.24 -1.45
N SER A 12 -17.99 -6.85 -1.50
CA SER A 12 -17.56 -5.57 -0.97
C SER A 12 -17.84 -4.43 -1.95
N GLU A 13 -17.85 -3.21 -1.47
CA GLU A 13 -17.92 -2.00 -2.30
C GLU A 13 -16.74 -1.92 -3.28
N ILE A 14 -15.56 -2.37 -2.85
CA ILE A 14 -14.35 -2.45 -3.68
C ILE A 14 -14.56 -3.39 -4.86
N GLU A 15 -15.15 -4.57 -4.63
CA GLU A 15 -15.49 -5.52 -5.68
C GLU A 15 -16.43 -4.89 -6.70
N PHE A 16 -17.55 -4.35 -6.22
CA PHE A 16 -18.57 -3.72 -7.08
C PHE A 16 -17.97 -2.62 -7.95
N ALA A 17 -17.20 -1.70 -7.35
CA ALA A 17 -16.60 -0.58 -8.05
C ALA A 17 -15.60 -1.05 -9.13
N SER A 18 -14.83 -2.11 -8.85
CA SER A 18 -13.81 -2.61 -9.77
C SER A 18 -14.36 -3.11 -11.11
N TRP A 19 -15.63 -3.50 -11.17
CA TRP A 19 -16.27 -3.92 -12.41
C TRP A 19 -16.44 -2.80 -13.45
N TYR A 20 -16.38 -1.54 -13.00
CA TYR A 20 -16.64 -0.35 -13.82
C TYR A 20 -15.37 0.38 -14.25
N THR A 21 -14.19 -0.21 -14.04
CA THR A 21 -12.92 0.39 -14.48
C THR A 21 -11.95 -0.65 -15.00
N LYS A 22 -11.13 -0.23 -15.95
CA LYS A 22 -9.94 -0.97 -16.41
C LYS A 22 -8.66 -0.17 -16.19
N LYS A 23 -8.76 0.97 -15.51
CA LYS A 23 -7.60 1.79 -15.17
C LYS A 23 -6.73 1.08 -14.13
N PRO A 24 -5.43 1.34 -14.12
CA PRO A 24 -4.51 0.74 -13.15
C PRO A 24 -4.96 0.94 -11.70
N ILE A 25 -4.89 -0.12 -10.90
CA ILE A 25 -5.17 -0.10 -9.47
C ILE A 25 -3.91 -0.55 -8.73
N ILE A 26 -3.49 0.26 -7.75
CA ILE A 26 -2.51 -0.12 -6.73
C ILE A 26 -3.30 -0.40 -5.46
N GLY A 27 -3.37 -1.66 -5.03
CA GLY A 27 -4.03 -2.06 -3.79
C GLY A 27 -3.01 -2.22 -2.65
N ILE A 28 -3.25 -1.57 -1.52
CA ILE A 28 -2.34 -1.61 -0.36
C ILE A 28 -3.08 -2.17 0.85
N THR A 29 -2.54 -3.22 1.46
CA THR A 29 -3.00 -3.78 2.73
C THR A 29 -1.84 -4.05 3.69
N GLY A 30 -2.17 -4.41 4.91
CA GLY A 30 -1.24 -4.69 6.00
C GLY A 30 -1.91 -4.41 7.34
N SER A 31 -1.31 -4.82 8.43
CA SER A 31 -1.77 -4.42 9.76
C SER A 31 -1.47 -2.93 9.97
N ASN A 32 -0.23 -2.52 9.79
CA ASN A 32 0.25 -1.15 10.02
C ASN A 32 0.85 -0.53 8.75
N GLY A 33 0.93 0.82 8.71
CA GLY A 33 1.63 1.57 7.67
C GLY A 33 0.81 1.87 6.41
N LYS A 34 -0.39 1.31 6.24
CA LYS A 34 -1.23 1.49 5.04
C LYS A 34 -1.41 2.96 4.66
N THR A 35 -1.93 3.75 5.58
CA THR A 35 -2.26 5.17 5.31
C THR A 35 -1.01 5.99 4.94
N THR A 36 0.11 5.75 5.63
CA THR A 36 1.39 6.38 5.30
C THR A 36 1.83 6.03 3.88
N THR A 37 1.78 4.74 3.53
CA THR A 37 2.21 4.23 2.23
C THR A 37 1.34 4.78 1.09
N VAL A 38 0.00 4.74 1.22
CA VAL A 38 -0.90 5.24 0.15
C VAL A 38 -0.76 6.74 -0.08
N ASN A 39 -0.57 7.52 0.98
CA ASN A 39 -0.38 8.96 0.86
C ASN A 39 0.98 9.31 0.23
N LEU A 40 2.03 8.56 0.57
CA LEU A 40 3.34 8.74 -0.06
C LEU A 40 3.28 8.36 -1.56
N ILE A 41 2.65 7.25 -1.92
CA ILE A 41 2.40 6.88 -3.33
C ILE A 41 1.65 8.01 -4.04
N GLN A 42 0.55 8.49 -3.47
CA GLN A 42 -0.23 9.58 -4.06
C GLN A 42 0.61 10.84 -4.26
N LYS A 43 1.42 11.21 -3.28
CA LYS A 43 2.30 12.39 -3.36
C LYS A 43 3.32 12.25 -4.50
N ILE A 44 3.98 11.10 -4.60
CA ILE A 44 4.95 10.83 -5.68
C ILE A 44 4.27 10.86 -7.05
N LEU A 45 3.11 10.20 -7.20
CA LEU A 45 2.40 10.15 -8.48
C LEU A 45 1.85 11.52 -8.90
N LYS A 46 1.43 12.37 -7.97
CA LYS A 46 1.00 13.75 -8.26
C LYS A 46 2.13 14.62 -8.85
N SER A 47 3.37 14.30 -8.56
CA SER A 47 4.55 14.99 -9.12
C SER A 47 5.04 14.35 -10.42
N SER A 48 4.37 13.31 -10.91
CA SER A 48 4.61 12.66 -12.20
C SER A 48 3.56 13.11 -13.25
N HIS A 49 3.54 12.43 -14.38
CA HIS A 49 2.52 12.63 -15.43
C HIS A 49 1.19 11.92 -15.14
N LEU A 50 1.13 11.10 -14.08
CA LEU A 50 -0.04 10.30 -13.73
C LEU A 50 -1.03 11.11 -12.90
N ASP A 51 -2.30 10.71 -12.97
CA ASP A 51 -3.39 11.34 -12.22
C ASP A 51 -3.92 10.39 -11.12
N PRO A 52 -3.31 10.43 -9.90
CA PRO A 52 -3.64 9.50 -8.84
C PRO A 52 -4.88 9.90 -8.04
N VAL A 53 -5.79 8.95 -7.83
CA VAL A 53 -6.91 9.08 -6.91
C VAL A 53 -6.76 8.11 -5.74
N LEU A 54 -6.74 8.66 -4.53
CA LEU A 54 -6.74 7.90 -3.28
C LEU A 54 -8.17 7.55 -2.87
N ALA A 55 -8.45 6.27 -2.68
CA ALA A 55 -9.76 5.76 -2.32
C ALA A 55 -9.69 4.50 -1.45
N GLY A 56 -10.84 3.96 -1.08
CA GLY A 56 -10.99 2.74 -0.28
C GLY A 56 -11.23 3.04 1.20
N ASN A 57 -10.42 2.49 2.09
CA ASN A 57 -10.56 2.67 3.55
C ASN A 57 -10.23 4.09 4.02
N VAL A 58 -9.50 4.85 3.20
CA VAL A 58 -9.21 6.28 3.38
C VAL A 58 -9.44 7.02 2.05
N GLY A 59 -9.64 8.31 2.10
CA GLY A 59 -9.96 9.11 0.92
C GLY A 59 -11.43 8.97 0.55
N TYR A 60 -11.72 8.78 -0.74
CA TYR A 60 -13.06 8.57 -1.26
C TYR A 60 -13.48 7.10 -1.18
N ALA A 61 -14.79 6.82 -1.12
CA ALA A 61 -15.27 5.48 -1.48
C ALA A 61 -14.86 5.18 -2.93
N PHE A 62 -14.41 3.95 -3.21
CA PHE A 62 -13.91 3.62 -4.56
C PHE A 62 -14.99 3.76 -5.63
N SER A 63 -16.23 3.37 -5.32
CA SER A 63 -17.39 3.56 -6.18
C SER A 63 -17.65 5.03 -6.51
N ARG A 64 -17.45 5.96 -5.56
CA ARG A 64 -17.58 7.40 -5.81
C ARG A 64 -16.49 7.92 -6.74
N ALA A 65 -15.25 7.44 -6.58
CA ALA A 65 -14.15 7.81 -7.46
C ALA A 65 -14.43 7.35 -8.91
N ILE A 66 -14.88 6.10 -9.07
CA ILE A 66 -15.28 5.56 -10.38
C ILE A 66 -16.42 6.37 -10.99
N LEU A 67 -17.47 6.67 -10.22
CA LEU A 67 -18.62 7.43 -10.72
C LEU A 67 -18.20 8.82 -11.24
N SER A 68 -17.26 9.49 -10.56
CA SER A 68 -16.70 10.75 -11.03
C SER A 68 -16.00 10.58 -12.38
N ASP A 69 -15.22 9.53 -12.54
CA ASP A 69 -14.42 9.29 -13.75
C ASP A 69 -15.26 8.84 -14.95
N LEU A 70 -16.42 8.21 -14.74
CA LEU A 70 -17.36 7.87 -15.81
C LEU A 70 -17.90 9.12 -16.53
N ASN A 71 -17.86 10.28 -15.87
CA ASN A 71 -18.29 11.55 -16.44
C ASN A 71 -17.18 12.34 -17.10
N ASP A 72 -15.90 12.07 -16.79
CA ASP A 72 -14.77 12.93 -17.18
C ASP A 72 -13.58 12.14 -17.82
N GLU A 73 -13.65 10.86 -17.97
CA GLU A 73 -12.67 9.95 -18.62
C GLU A 73 -11.19 10.39 -18.52
N PRO A 74 -10.61 10.57 -17.33
CA PRO A 74 -9.23 11.03 -17.19
C PRO A 74 -8.25 10.03 -17.83
N LYS A 75 -7.29 10.53 -18.63
CA LYS A 75 -6.42 9.69 -19.47
C LYS A 75 -5.43 8.86 -18.64
N GLU A 76 -4.73 9.49 -17.72
CA GLU A 76 -3.62 8.89 -16.97
C GLU A 76 -4.03 8.50 -15.53
N ARG A 77 -5.29 8.11 -15.34
CA ARG A 77 -5.85 7.74 -14.04
C ARG A 77 -5.18 6.52 -13.46
N VAL A 78 -4.78 6.63 -12.19
CA VAL A 78 -4.33 5.51 -11.34
C VAL A 78 -5.09 5.56 -10.01
N TYR A 79 -5.75 4.47 -9.65
CA TYR A 79 -6.40 4.35 -8.35
C TYR A 79 -5.43 3.77 -7.31
N ILE A 80 -5.31 4.44 -6.18
CA ILE A 80 -4.54 3.98 -5.03
C ILE A 80 -5.56 3.60 -3.96
N LEU A 81 -5.66 2.31 -3.64
CA LEU A 81 -6.67 1.82 -2.71
C LEU A 81 -6.02 1.37 -1.39
N GLU A 82 -6.36 2.05 -0.30
CA GLU A 82 -6.15 1.49 1.02
C GLU A 82 -7.21 0.41 1.28
N LEU A 83 -6.78 -0.82 1.58
CA LEU A 83 -7.67 -1.97 1.71
C LEU A 83 -7.57 -2.59 3.10
N SER A 84 -8.69 -2.64 3.81
CA SER A 84 -8.85 -3.38 5.06
C SER A 84 -9.06 -4.87 4.78
N SER A 85 -8.84 -5.71 5.81
CA SER A 85 -9.17 -7.13 5.73
C SER A 85 -10.67 -7.37 5.46
N PHE A 86 -11.54 -6.52 6.01
CA PHE A 86 -12.99 -6.61 5.82
C PHE A 86 -13.44 -6.37 4.37
N GLN A 87 -12.81 -5.41 3.69
CA GLN A 87 -13.08 -5.15 2.28
C GLN A 87 -12.60 -6.29 1.39
N LEU A 88 -11.49 -6.96 1.77
CA LEU A 88 -10.90 -8.07 1.03
C LEU A 88 -11.57 -9.43 1.29
N GLU A 89 -12.38 -9.57 2.35
CA GLU A 89 -13.10 -10.83 2.63
C GLU A 89 -14.11 -11.23 1.54
N ASN A 90 -14.74 -10.24 0.92
CA ASN A 90 -15.85 -10.45 0.00
C ASN A 90 -15.54 -9.91 -1.39
N ILE A 91 -14.35 -10.21 -1.90
CA ILE A 91 -13.97 -9.99 -3.28
C ILE A 91 -14.12 -11.28 -4.11
N LEU A 92 -14.50 -11.14 -5.36
CA LEU A 92 -14.65 -12.21 -6.36
C LEU A 92 -13.61 -12.08 -7.47
N ASP A 93 -13.73 -11.02 -8.27
CA ASP A 93 -12.95 -10.77 -9.47
C ASP A 93 -11.97 -9.57 -9.29
N PHE A 94 -12.07 -8.84 -8.18
CA PHE A 94 -11.17 -7.72 -7.91
C PHE A 94 -9.72 -8.11 -8.12
N LYS A 95 -9.05 -7.35 -8.99
CA LYS A 95 -7.69 -7.65 -9.46
C LYS A 95 -6.89 -6.36 -9.62
N PRO A 96 -6.14 -5.93 -8.61
CA PRO A 96 -5.23 -4.80 -8.78
C PRO A 96 -4.03 -5.18 -9.65
N MET A 97 -3.55 -4.26 -10.47
CA MET A 97 -2.31 -4.42 -11.24
C MET A 97 -1.10 -4.56 -10.31
N ILE A 98 -1.09 -3.80 -9.23
CA ILE A 98 -0.04 -3.85 -8.20
C ILE A 98 -0.70 -4.08 -6.84
N SER A 99 -0.35 -5.17 -6.18
CA SER A 99 -0.72 -5.46 -4.79
C SER A 99 0.47 -5.19 -3.87
N VAL A 100 0.24 -4.51 -2.75
CA VAL A 100 1.26 -4.27 -1.72
C VAL A 100 0.78 -4.81 -0.38
N ILE A 101 1.58 -5.68 0.26
CA ILE A 101 1.32 -6.18 1.61
C ILE A 101 2.47 -5.78 2.51
N LEU A 102 2.19 -4.86 3.45
CA LEU A 102 3.22 -4.22 4.27
C LEU A 102 3.72 -5.11 5.41
N ASN A 103 2.80 -5.70 6.16
CA ASN A 103 3.10 -6.53 7.33
C ASN A 103 1.84 -7.23 7.82
N ILE A 104 2.05 -8.27 8.63
CA ILE A 104 0.99 -9.00 9.33
C ILE A 104 1.32 -9.07 10.82
N SER A 105 0.52 -8.42 11.64
CA SER A 105 0.54 -8.55 13.09
C SER A 105 -0.88 -8.73 13.63
N PRO A 106 -1.08 -9.31 14.81
CA PRO A 106 -2.41 -9.50 15.39
C PRO A 106 -3.19 -8.19 15.44
N ASP A 107 -4.38 -8.19 14.84
CA ASP A 107 -5.29 -7.05 14.83
C ASP A 107 -6.70 -7.55 14.49
N HIS A 108 -7.74 -6.87 14.99
CA HIS A 108 -9.15 -7.20 14.70
C HIS A 108 -9.55 -8.67 14.94
N LEU A 109 -8.94 -9.36 15.92
CA LEU A 109 -9.24 -10.77 16.22
C LEU A 109 -10.62 -10.99 16.83
N ASP A 110 -11.22 -9.96 17.39
CA ASP A 110 -12.63 -9.90 17.79
C ASP A 110 -13.59 -10.14 16.62
N ARG A 111 -13.21 -9.70 15.43
CA ARG A 111 -13.97 -9.84 14.17
C ARG A 111 -13.56 -11.07 13.36
N HIS A 112 -12.26 -11.27 13.19
CA HIS A 112 -11.69 -12.43 12.52
C HIS A 112 -11.49 -13.56 13.54
N LYS A 113 -12.33 -14.49 13.66
CA LYS A 113 -12.32 -15.61 14.62
C LYS A 113 -10.92 -16.10 15.07
N ASN A 114 -9.91 -16.00 14.22
CA ASN A 114 -8.51 -16.36 14.47
C ASN A 114 -7.56 -15.65 13.51
N MET A 115 -6.26 -15.76 13.77
CA MET A 115 -5.19 -15.15 12.99
C MET A 115 -5.16 -15.65 11.54
N ASP A 116 -5.42 -16.94 11.29
CA ASP A 116 -5.41 -17.49 9.94
C ASP A 116 -6.50 -16.87 9.04
N SER A 117 -7.69 -16.66 9.60
CA SER A 117 -8.79 -15.97 8.89
C SER A 117 -8.41 -14.53 8.53
N TYR A 118 -7.75 -13.81 9.45
CA TYR A 118 -7.26 -12.46 9.21
C TYR A 118 -6.18 -12.41 8.13
N ILE A 119 -5.20 -13.32 8.20
CA ILE A 119 -4.14 -13.46 7.19
C ILE A 119 -4.76 -13.73 5.82
N ASN A 120 -5.62 -14.75 5.73
CA ASN A 120 -6.24 -15.16 4.47
C ASN A 120 -7.08 -14.03 3.86
N ALA A 121 -7.82 -13.26 4.68
CA ALA A 121 -8.55 -12.09 4.21
C ALA A 121 -7.63 -11.08 3.53
N LYS A 122 -6.47 -10.75 4.12
CA LYS A 122 -5.51 -9.84 3.49
C LYS A 122 -4.85 -10.42 2.24
N LEU A 123 -4.54 -11.71 2.22
CA LEU A 123 -3.94 -12.38 1.06
C LEU A 123 -4.88 -12.45 -0.15
N ASN A 124 -6.19 -12.29 0.06
CA ASN A 124 -7.13 -12.17 -1.06
C ASN A 124 -6.78 -11.03 -2.03
N ILE A 125 -6.00 -10.03 -1.61
CA ILE A 125 -5.60 -8.92 -2.46
C ILE A 125 -4.93 -9.36 -3.77
N PHE A 126 -4.24 -10.50 -3.78
CA PHE A 126 -3.56 -11.02 -4.97
C PHE A 126 -4.18 -12.32 -5.53
N LYS A 127 -5.32 -12.78 -5.00
CA LYS A 127 -5.88 -14.09 -5.37
C LYS A 127 -6.23 -14.23 -6.86
N ASN A 128 -6.58 -13.11 -7.51
CA ASN A 128 -6.97 -13.06 -8.92
C ASN A 128 -5.84 -12.53 -9.84
N GLN A 129 -4.66 -12.21 -9.29
CA GLN A 129 -3.52 -11.75 -10.06
C GLN A 129 -2.91 -12.88 -10.89
N ASP A 130 -2.41 -12.54 -12.08
CA ASP A 130 -1.69 -13.43 -12.97
C ASP A 130 -0.26 -12.90 -13.28
N GLU A 131 0.47 -13.53 -14.19
CA GLU A 131 1.85 -13.21 -14.54
C GLU A 131 2.06 -11.78 -15.10
N ARG A 132 1.00 -11.05 -15.41
CA ARG A 132 1.05 -9.64 -15.86
C ARG A 132 1.06 -8.67 -14.70
N ASP A 133 0.64 -9.11 -13.51
CA ASP A 133 0.49 -8.30 -12.32
C ASP A 133 1.69 -8.42 -11.38
N TYR A 134 1.71 -7.57 -10.35
CA TYR A 134 2.81 -7.50 -9.39
C TYR A 134 2.31 -7.61 -7.96
N LEU A 135 3.00 -8.43 -7.16
CA LEU A 135 2.86 -8.50 -5.71
C LEU A 135 4.13 -7.99 -5.04
N ILE A 136 4.02 -6.88 -4.32
CA ILE A 136 5.09 -6.29 -3.51
C ILE A 136 4.84 -6.69 -2.06
N TYR A 137 5.78 -7.33 -1.40
CA TYR A 137 5.63 -7.77 -0.02
C TYR A 137 6.91 -7.64 0.80
N ASN A 138 6.74 -7.49 2.13
CA ASN A 138 7.82 -7.34 3.07
C ASN A 138 8.53 -8.69 3.30
N SER A 139 9.79 -8.79 2.91
CA SER A 139 10.60 -9.99 3.10
C SER A 139 11.06 -10.19 4.56
N ASN A 140 11.04 -9.15 5.39
CA ASN A 140 11.31 -9.26 6.83
C ASN A 140 10.13 -9.86 7.62
N ASP A 141 8.93 -9.92 7.04
CA ASP A 141 7.77 -10.55 7.65
C ASP A 141 7.76 -12.06 7.31
N SER A 142 7.95 -12.90 8.32
CA SER A 142 8.06 -14.36 8.15
C SER A 142 6.78 -15.02 7.65
N ILE A 143 5.61 -14.43 7.91
CA ILE A 143 4.33 -14.91 7.40
C ILE A 143 4.24 -14.61 5.90
N LEU A 144 4.53 -13.37 5.52
CA LEU A 144 4.48 -12.93 4.12
C LEU A 144 5.51 -13.67 3.26
N SER A 145 6.75 -13.83 3.76
CA SER A 145 7.82 -14.56 3.06
C SER A 145 7.43 -16.00 2.69
N LYS A 146 6.59 -16.64 3.51
CA LYS A 146 6.08 -17.99 3.23
C LYS A 146 4.82 -17.99 2.37
N LYS A 147 3.85 -17.16 2.73
CA LYS A 147 2.51 -17.18 2.11
C LYS A 147 2.49 -16.58 0.71
N CYS A 148 3.28 -15.53 0.45
CA CYS A 148 3.34 -14.86 -0.85
C CYS A 148 4.03 -15.70 -1.95
N GLN A 149 4.78 -16.76 -1.59
CA GLN A 149 5.38 -17.65 -2.59
C GLN A 149 4.34 -18.32 -3.50
N LYS A 150 3.11 -18.50 -3.01
CA LYS A 150 2.00 -19.11 -3.76
C LYS A 150 1.38 -18.22 -4.82
N ALA A 151 1.70 -16.92 -4.83
CA ALA A 151 1.18 -15.98 -5.81
C ALA A 151 1.66 -16.36 -7.23
N LEU A 152 0.75 -16.31 -8.19
CA LEU A 152 1.04 -16.57 -9.61
C LEU A 152 1.68 -15.38 -10.32
N CYS A 153 1.47 -14.18 -9.77
CA CYS A 153 1.99 -12.92 -10.29
C CYS A 153 3.50 -12.73 -10.06
N ARG A 154 4.07 -11.68 -10.63
CA ARG A 154 5.47 -11.29 -10.44
C ARG A 154 5.69 -10.79 -9.01
N LYS A 155 6.58 -11.45 -8.30
CA LYS A 155 6.87 -11.18 -6.90
C LYS A 155 8.05 -10.23 -6.75
N ILE A 156 7.83 -9.16 -6.01
CA ILE A 156 8.83 -8.15 -5.67
C ILE A 156 8.92 -8.07 -4.15
N GLU A 157 10.13 -8.19 -3.64
CA GLU A 157 10.42 -8.10 -2.23
C GLU A 157 10.90 -6.69 -1.85
N PHE A 158 10.45 -6.19 -0.73
CA PHE A 158 11.09 -5.06 -0.06
C PHE A 158 11.47 -5.46 1.37
N GLY A 159 12.52 -4.87 1.88
CA GLY A 159 13.02 -5.19 3.21
C GLY A 159 14.23 -4.37 3.60
N LEU A 160 14.69 -4.57 4.83
CA LEU A 160 15.90 -3.90 5.35
C LEU A 160 17.20 -4.56 4.87
N SER A 161 17.11 -5.76 4.30
CA SER A 161 18.24 -6.53 3.75
C SER A 161 18.07 -6.70 2.24
N LYS A 162 19.17 -6.89 1.55
CA LYS A 162 19.20 -7.14 0.11
C LYS A 162 18.49 -8.45 -0.24
N SER A 163 17.68 -8.42 -1.30
CA SER A 163 17.06 -9.60 -1.90
C SER A 163 17.23 -9.57 -3.42
N SER A 164 17.38 -10.73 -4.03
CA SER A 164 17.45 -10.87 -5.49
C SER A 164 16.14 -10.50 -6.22
N ARG A 165 15.04 -10.34 -5.47
CA ARG A 165 13.73 -9.94 -6.00
C ARG A 165 13.37 -8.50 -5.67
N SER A 166 14.27 -7.71 -5.09
CA SER A 166 14.02 -6.30 -4.79
C SER A 166 14.26 -5.44 -6.02
N LEU A 167 13.33 -4.53 -6.32
CA LEU A 167 13.54 -3.47 -7.30
C LEU A 167 14.47 -2.39 -6.74
N LEU A 168 14.32 -2.10 -5.45
CA LEU A 168 15.12 -1.13 -4.72
C LEU A 168 15.84 -1.85 -3.59
N GLU A 169 17.16 -1.76 -3.57
CA GLU A 169 18.00 -2.39 -2.56
C GLU A 169 18.40 -1.38 -1.49
N LYS A 170 18.13 -1.72 -0.22
CA LYS A 170 18.59 -0.93 0.92
C LYS A 170 19.93 -1.46 1.42
N ASN A 171 20.90 -0.55 1.57
CA ASN A 171 22.18 -0.83 2.23
C ASN A 171 22.48 0.32 3.22
N GLY A 172 22.47 0.01 4.50
CA GLY A 172 22.52 1.05 5.54
C GLY A 172 21.31 1.99 5.42
N SER A 173 21.56 3.30 5.29
CA SER A 173 20.54 4.32 5.04
C SER A 173 20.28 4.59 3.56
N LYS A 174 21.10 4.04 2.67
CA LYS A 174 21.03 4.32 1.24
C LYS A 174 20.18 3.29 0.52
N VAL A 175 19.46 3.75 -0.50
CA VAL A 175 18.62 2.94 -1.38
C VAL A 175 19.17 3.02 -2.79
N TYR A 176 19.25 1.88 -3.45
CA TYR A 176 19.84 1.73 -4.79
C TYR A 176 18.84 1.12 -5.77
N ASP A 177 18.86 1.61 -6.99
CA ASP A 177 18.20 1.04 -8.15
C ASP A 177 19.27 0.57 -9.13
N ASN A 178 19.38 -0.75 -9.34
CA ASN A 178 20.42 -1.35 -10.20
C ASN A 178 21.84 -0.85 -9.90
N GLY A 179 22.18 -0.70 -8.61
CA GLY A 179 23.49 -0.24 -8.14
C GLY A 179 23.69 1.28 -8.15
N ILE A 180 22.75 2.07 -8.65
CA ILE A 180 22.78 3.53 -8.60
C ILE A 180 22.06 4.01 -7.34
N GLU A 181 22.72 4.85 -6.53
CA GLU A 181 22.09 5.46 -5.35
C GLU A 181 20.95 6.39 -5.81
N VAL A 182 19.75 6.14 -5.30
CA VAL A 182 18.55 6.92 -5.63
C VAL A 182 17.95 7.66 -4.45
N LEU A 183 18.33 7.29 -3.22
CA LEU A 183 17.76 7.89 -2.02
C LEU A 183 18.65 7.61 -0.80
N ASN A 184 18.79 8.62 0.09
CA ASN A 184 19.36 8.43 1.42
C ASN A 184 18.28 8.70 2.49
N LEU A 185 17.84 7.63 3.15
CA LEU A 185 16.76 7.67 4.16
C LEU A 185 17.13 8.48 5.42
N ASN A 186 18.43 8.70 5.69
CA ASN A 186 18.84 9.61 6.77
C ASN A 186 18.38 11.04 6.52
N ASN A 187 18.21 11.44 5.27
CA ASN A 187 17.75 12.77 4.89
C ASN A 187 16.22 12.89 4.86
N ALA A 188 15.49 11.75 4.84
CA ALA A 188 14.04 11.77 4.86
C ALA A 188 13.50 12.29 6.20
N LEU A 189 12.35 12.96 6.17
CA LEU A 189 11.67 13.43 7.38
C LEU A 189 11.05 12.27 8.17
N LEU A 190 10.56 11.24 7.48
CA LEU A 190 10.10 10.01 8.10
C LEU A 190 11.28 9.21 8.66
N LYS A 191 11.29 8.96 9.95
CA LYS A 191 12.35 8.23 10.66
C LYS A 191 11.87 6.87 11.15
N GLY A 192 12.84 5.97 11.39
CA GLY A 192 12.62 4.65 11.95
C GLY A 192 12.39 3.56 10.88
N ASP A 193 12.75 2.33 11.22
CA ASP A 193 12.76 1.20 10.28
C ASP A 193 11.38 0.89 9.70
N HIS A 194 10.32 1.04 10.51
CA HIS A 194 8.95 0.86 10.01
C HIS A 194 8.57 1.87 8.91
N ASN A 195 9.03 3.12 9.04
CA ASN A 195 8.82 4.13 8.01
C ASN A 195 9.73 3.91 6.80
N HIS A 196 10.96 3.46 7.01
CA HIS A 196 11.84 3.05 5.92
C HIS A 196 11.22 1.92 5.08
N LEU A 197 10.58 0.93 5.73
CA LEU A 197 9.83 -0.13 5.04
C LEU A 197 8.63 0.43 4.26
N ASN A 198 7.87 1.36 4.83
CA ASN A 198 6.76 2.01 4.12
C ASN A 198 7.26 2.80 2.88
N VAL A 199 8.41 3.49 3.00
CA VAL A 199 9.05 4.19 1.88
C VAL A 199 9.49 3.21 0.80
N LEU A 200 10.16 2.11 1.16
CA LEU A 200 10.59 1.10 0.18
C LEU A 200 9.41 0.47 -0.56
N ALA A 201 8.32 0.17 0.15
CA ALA A 201 7.09 -0.35 -0.45
C ALA A 201 6.47 0.66 -1.43
N ALA A 202 6.34 1.93 -1.03
CA ALA A 202 5.79 2.99 -1.86
C ALA A 202 6.66 3.25 -3.10
N ALA A 203 7.97 3.41 -2.90
CA ALA A 203 8.93 3.63 -3.99
C ALA A 203 8.95 2.46 -4.98
N SER A 204 8.91 1.20 -4.50
CA SER A 204 8.82 0.03 -5.39
C SER A 204 7.53 0.01 -6.21
N ALA A 205 6.40 0.42 -5.62
CA ALA A 205 5.13 0.47 -6.34
C ALA A 205 5.14 1.50 -7.47
N VAL A 206 5.66 2.71 -7.21
CA VAL A 206 5.70 3.77 -8.23
C VAL A 206 6.78 3.53 -9.30
N LYS A 207 7.84 2.79 -8.98
CA LYS A 207 8.83 2.33 -9.97
C LYS A 207 8.23 1.45 -11.05
N LEU A 208 7.25 0.61 -10.72
CA LEU A 208 6.51 -0.21 -11.68
C LEU A 208 5.62 0.61 -12.64
N LEU A 209 5.44 1.88 -12.37
CA LEU A 209 4.75 2.86 -13.22
C LEU A 209 5.76 3.80 -13.93
N ASP A 210 7.02 3.41 -14.02
CA ASP A 210 8.10 4.14 -14.69
C ASP A 210 8.34 5.56 -14.15
N VAL A 211 8.01 5.81 -12.87
CA VAL A 211 8.29 7.11 -12.23
C VAL A 211 9.79 7.31 -12.06
N ASN A 212 10.27 8.49 -12.45
CA ASN A 212 11.68 8.86 -12.40
C ASN A 212 12.22 8.88 -10.95
N ASN A 213 13.42 8.35 -10.74
CA ASN A 213 14.07 8.28 -9.43
C ASN A 213 14.23 9.64 -8.75
N LYS A 214 14.44 10.73 -9.50
CA LYS A 214 14.53 12.09 -8.94
C LYS A 214 13.21 12.56 -8.32
N ILE A 215 12.07 12.21 -8.94
CA ILE A 215 10.74 12.51 -8.37
C ILE A 215 10.55 11.72 -7.08
N ILE A 216 10.89 10.42 -7.10
CA ILE A 216 10.79 9.56 -5.92
C ILE A 216 11.63 10.13 -4.77
N GLU A 217 12.89 10.46 -5.03
CA GLU A 217 13.80 11.05 -4.04
C GLU A 217 13.21 12.34 -3.46
N GLN A 218 12.86 13.30 -4.32
CA GLN A 218 12.33 14.60 -3.90
C GLN A 218 11.11 14.46 -3.01
N GLU A 219 10.14 13.64 -3.40
CA GLU A 219 8.88 13.50 -2.67
C GLU A 219 9.05 12.72 -1.37
N VAL A 220 9.92 11.71 -1.33
CA VAL A 220 10.25 10.98 -0.10
C VAL A 220 10.95 11.88 0.90
N LEU A 221 11.93 12.69 0.47
CA LEU A 221 12.67 13.59 1.36
C LEU A 221 11.76 14.68 1.96
N ASN A 222 10.75 15.13 1.20
CA ASN A 222 9.81 16.17 1.60
C ASN A 222 8.48 15.62 2.20
N PHE A 223 8.38 14.33 2.47
CA PHE A 223 7.18 13.74 3.07
C PHE A 223 7.31 13.69 4.59
N SER A 224 6.63 14.58 5.29
CA SER A 224 6.63 14.69 6.75
C SER A 224 5.76 13.66 7.48
N GLY A 225 5.04 12.80 6.73
CA GLY A 225 4.04 11.90 7.28
C GLY A 225 2.62 12.45 7.13
N ILE A 226 1.72 11.94 7.96
CA ILE A 226 0.30 12.27 7.94
C ILE A 226 -0.05 12.93 9.26
N GLU A 227 -0.88 13.97 9.21
CA GLU A 227 -1.43 14.63 10.41
C GLU A 227 -2.04 13.61 11.38
N HIS A 228 -1.77 13.80 12.65
CA HIS A 228 -2.24 12.95 13.75
C HIS A 228 -1.65 11.52 13.80
N ARG A 229 -0.55 11.24 13.08
CA ARG A 229 0.21 9.98 13.15
C ARG A 229 1.69 10.27 13.38
N MET A 230 2.14 10.16 14.64
CA MET A 230 3.50 10.57 15.07
C MET A 230 3.91 11.93 14.51
N GLU A 231 2.93 12.82 14.40
CA GLU A 231 3.09 14.16 13.86
C GLU A 231 3.88 15.02 14.84
N LYS A 232 5.05 15.51 14.42
CA LYS A 232 5.82 16.45 15.23
C LYS A 232 5.10 17.80 15.29
N VAL A 233 4.55 18.16 16.44
CA VAL A 233 3.80 19.42 16.63
C VAL A 233 4.74 20.57 16.92
N ILE A 234 5.63 20.42 17.91
CA ILE A 234 6.55 21.47 18.33
C ILE A 234 7.76 20.89 19.08
N SER A 235 8.88 21.61 19.04
CA SER A 235 10.01 21.38 19.97
C SER A 235 10.23 22.66 20.79
N LYS A 236 10.18 22.53 22.13
CA LYS A 236 10.37 23.64 23.07
C LYS A 236 11.22 23.19 24.25
N ASN A 237 12.24 23.96 24.59
CA ASN A 237 13.14 23.67 25.72
C ASN A 237 13.76 22.26 25.70
N GLY A 238 14.15 21.75 24.51
CA GLY A 238 14.73 20.42 24.33
C GLY A 238 13.72 19.28 24.38
N ILE A 239 12.42 19.55 24.57
CA ILE A 239 11.32 18.56 24.55
C ILE A 239 10.60 18.65 23.22
N THR A 240 10.41 17.50 22.57
CA THR A 240 9.63 17.41 21.32
C THR A 240 8.28 16.76 21.61
N TYR A 241 7.21 17.40 21.15
CA TYR A 241 5.83 16.96 21.29
C TYR A 241 5.34 16.35 19.98
N TYR A 242 4.73 15.19 20.09
CA TYR A 242 4.14 14.47 18.96
C TYR A 242 2.64 14.29 19.15
N ASN A 243 1.90 14.45 18.07
CA ASN A 243 0.47 14.11 18.01
C ASN A 243 0.32 12.74 17.32
N ASP A 244 -0.22 11.77 18.03
CA ASP A 244 -0.50 10.42 17.52
C ASP A 244 -1.93 10.00 17.84
N SER A 245 -2.87 10.95 17.75
CA SER A 245 -4.28 10.76 18.13
C SER A 245 -5.04 9.78 17.20
N LYS A 246 -4.46 9.40 16.06
CA LYS A 246 -5.00 8.37 15.15
C LYS A 246 -4.32 7.00 15.31
N ALA A 247 -3.48 6.81 16.31
CA ALA A 247 -2.96 5.49 16.65
C ALA A 247 -4.10 4.58 17.10
N THR A 248 -4.09 3.34 16.62
CA THR A 248 -5.11 2.33 16.92
C THR A 248 -4.54 1.15 17.71
N ASN A 249 -3.22 1.12 17.92
CA ASN A 249 -2.48 0.07 18.63
C ASN A 249 -1.49 0.71 19.61
#